data_5e1c2a2984df4c84a532a6c4e974b324
#
_entry.id   5e1c2a2984df4c84a532a6c4e974b324
#
_cell.length_a   1.000
_cell.length_b   1.000
_cell.length_c   1.000
_cell.angle_alpha   90.00
_cell.angle_beta   90.00
_cell.angle_gamma   90.00
#
_symmetry.space_group_name_H-M   'P 1'
#
loop_
_entity.id
_entity.type
_entity.pdbx_description
1 polymer ?
#
loop_
_entity_poly.entity_id
_entity_poly.type
_entity_poly.pdbx_seq_one_letter_code
_entity_poly.pdbx_strand_id
1 'polypeptide(L)'
;MDIKTQFNLVAEEYDANRRKFIPCFDDYYESTTRFIAVGIDEPKRILDLGAGTGLLSYYWYRQFPKAEYVLVDVSEEMLKIARKRFSGIATVDFQVADYADTLPEGDFDVIVSALSVHHLENDGKKNLFARVYEKLPNGGLFVNYDQFCAGQPDLDNWFDSYWESQLMHSGLTAHDITLWKERRKLDRECSVEQEIEMLRECRFKAVKCVYSCQKFSVIVAIK
;
A
#
# COMPACT_ATOMS: atom_id res chain seq x y z
N MET A 1 -3.38 19.40 9.24
CA MET A 1 -2.08 19.06 8.60
C MET A 1 -2.40 18.09 7.48
N ASP A 2 -1.85 18.29 6.30
CA ASP A 2 -2.12 17.38 5.17
C ASP A 2 -1.25 16.10 5.20
N ILE A 3 -1.58 15.12 4.37
CA ILE A 3 -0.90 13.82 4.30
C ILE A 3 0.59 14.00 4.01
N LYS A 4 0.96 14.83 3.03
CA LYS A 4 2.35 15.09 2.64
C LYS A 4 3.20 15.59 3.81
N THR A 5 2.68 16.57 4.55
CA THR A 5 3.38 17.14 5.71
C THR A 5 3.58 16.09 6.81
N GLN A 6 2.57 15.26 7.08
CA GLN A 6 2.66 14.20 8.08
C GLN A 6 3.76 13.17 7.74
N PHE A 7 3.82 12.71 6.49
CA PHE A 7 4.83 11.73 6.08
C PHE A 7 6.24 12.31 6.02
N ASN A 8 6.40 13.58 5.65
CA ASN A 8 7.70 14.24 5.72
C ASN A 8 8.29 14.28 7.14
N LEU A 9 7.45 14.45 8.16
CA LEU A 9 7.90 14.53 9.56
C LEU A 9 8.39 13.20 10.14
N VAL A 10 7.90 12.07 9.63
CA VAL A 10 8.17 10.73 10.21
C VAL A 10 9.11 9.88 9.34
N ALA A 11 9.55 10.41 8.20
CA ALA A 11 10.24 9.63 7.17
C ALA A 11 11.48 8.88 7.71
N GLU A 12 12.31 9.52 8.54
CA GLU A 12 13.55 8.92 9.04
C GLU A 12 13.33 7.72 9.97
N GLU A 13 12.29 7.73 10.79
CA GLU A 13 11.99 6.67 11.76
C GLU A 13 10.93 5.68 11.25
N TYR A 14 10.36 5.95 10.07
CA TYR A 14 9.23 5.23 9.54
C TYR A 14 9.47 3.72 9.42
N ASP A 15 10.56 3.31 8.82
CA ASP A 15 10.88 1.89 8.62
C ASP A 15 11.20 1.16 9.93
N ALA A 16 11.93 1.81 10.85
CA ALA A 16 12.29 1.21 12.13
C ALA A 16 11.06 0.88 12.96
N ASN A 17 10.03 1.73 12.87
CA ASN A 17 8.80 1.57 13.62
C ASN A 17 7.72 0.75 12.88
N ARG A 18 7.86 0.52 11.55
CA ARG A 18 6.85 -0.14 10.74
C ARG A 18 6.46 -1.53 11.25
N ARG A 19 7.43 -2.34 11.64
CA ARG A 19 7.20 -3.67 12.24
C ARG A 19 6.43 -3.62 13.55
N LYS A 20 6.54 -2.52 14.28
CA LYS A 20 5.84 -2.32 15.55
C LYS A 20 4.38 -1.89 15.33
N PHE A 21 4.11 -1.16 14.24
CA PHE A 21 2.75 -0.73 13.89
C PHE A 21 1.90 -1.83 13.27
N ILE A 22 2.53 -2.82 12.59
CA ILE A 22 1.83 -3.90 11.88
C ILE A 22 2.12 -5.23 12.57
N PRO A 23 1.18 -5.78 13.36
CA PRO A 23 1.41 -7.01 14.13
C PRO A 23 1.74 -8.24 13.26
N CYS A 24 1.24 -8.28 12.03
CA CYS A 24 1.43 -9.40 11.09
C CYS A 24 2.45 -9.06 9.97
N PHE A 25 3.45 -8.24 10.25
CA PHE A 25 4.32 -7.61 9.27
C PHE A 25 4.96 -8.56 8.24
N ASP A 26 5.58 -9.66 8.69
CA ASP A 26 6.30 -10.58 7.79
C ASP A 26 5.34 -11.36 6.89
N ASP A 27 4.21 -11.81 7.42
CA ASP A 27 3.20 -12.50 6.62
C ASP A 27 2.53 -11.54 5.65
N TYR A 28 2.23 -10.33 6.11
CA TYR A 28 1.59 -9.29 5.32
C TYR A 28 2.43 -8.86 4.13
N TYR A 29 3.73 -8.58 4.31
CA TYR A 29 4.61 -8.13 3.24
C TYR A 29 5.31 -9.30 2.53
N GLU A 30 6.12 -10.07 3.24
CA GLU A 30 7.04 -11.03 2.60
C GLU A 30 6.31 -12.29 2.13
N SER A 31 5.57 -12.94 3.04
CA SER A 31 4.91 -14.22 2.71
C SER A 31 3.83 -14.03 1.65
N THR A 32 3.04 -12.95 1.76
CA THR A 32 1.96 -12.67 0.79
C THR A 32 2.52 -12.25 -0.56
N THR A 33 3.56 -11.40 -0.62
CA THR A 33 4.21 -11.05 -1.90
C THR A 33 4.77 -12.29 -2.59
N ARG A 34 5.44 -13.17 -1.86
CA ARG A 34 5.96 -14.43 -2.42
C ARG A 34 4.84 -15.35 -2.93
N PHE A 35 3.73 -15.45 -2.20
CA PHE A 35 2.56 -16.21 -2.63
C PHE A 35 1.99 -15.67 -3.95
N ILE A 36 1.81 -14.35 -4.06
CA ILE A 36 1.27 -13.70 -5.26
C ILE A 36 2.23 -13.88 -6.44
N ALA A 37 3.54 -13.73 -6.21
CA ALA A 37 4.57 -13.82 -7.24
C ALA A 37 4.60 -15.19 -7.95
N VAL A 38 4.21 -16.28 -7.29
CA VAL A 38 4.11 -17.61 -7.91
C VAL A 38 3.08 -17.66 -9.04
N GLY A 39 2.06 -16.80 -8.99
CA GLY A 39 0.99 -16.73 -10.00
C GLY A 39 1.27 -15.76 -11.16
N ILE A 40 2.46 -15.17 -11.24
CA ILE A 40 2.79 -14.13 -12.22
C ILE A 40 4.00 -14.59 -13.03
N ASP A 41 3.88 -14.57 -14.37
CA ASP A 41 5.02 -14.66 -15.26
C ASP A 41 5.91 -13.41 -15.13
N GLU A 42 7.17 -13.46 -15.56
CA GLU A 42 8.16 -12.37 -15.42
C GLU A 42 7.58 -11.01 -15.88
N PRO A 43 7.12 -10.13 -14.94
CA PRO A 43 6.59 -8.81 -15.30
C PRO A 43 7.74 -7.92 -15.76
N LYS A 44 7.48 -7.08 -16.76
CA LYS A 44 8.48 -6.13 -17.28
C LYS A 44 8.48 -4.83 -16.51
N ARG A 45 7.30 -4.34 -16.14
CA ARG A 45 7.14 -3.03 -15.47
C ARG A 45 6.17 -3.13 -14.29
N ILE A 46 6.60 -2.60 -13.16
CA ILE A 46 5.84 -2.58 -11.90
C ILE A 46 5.73 -1.13 -11.41
N LEU A 47 4.51 -0.70 -11.07
CA LEU A 47 4.22 0.61 -10.48
C LEU A 47 3.87 0.44 -9.01
N ASP A 48 4.46 1.25 -8.13
CA ASP A 48 4.11 1.33 -6.71
C ASP A 48 3.48 2.70 -6.39
N LEU A 49 2.22 2.69 -5.99
CA LEU A 49 1.41 3.88 -5.69
C LEU A 49 1.46 4.21 -4.20
N GLY A 50 1.97 5.40 -3.86
CA GLY A 50 2.22 5.77 -2.47
C GLY A 50 3.38 4.95 -1.91
N ALA A 51 4.47 4.83 -2.68
CA ALA A 51 5.58 3.91 -2.41
C ALA A 51 6.32 4.20 -1.09
N GLY A 52 6.21 5.42 -0.57
CA GLY A 52 6.85 5.83 0.66
C GLY A 52 8.36 5.58 0.62
N THR A 53 8.85 4.82 1.58
CA THR A 53 10.26 4.42 1.69
C THR A 53 10.67 3.30 0.72
N GLY A 54 9.76 2.85 -0.16
CA GLY A 54 9.99 1.76 -1.11
C GLY A 54 10.00 0.37 -0.46
N LEU A 55 9.38 0.23 0.71
CA LEU A 55 9.39 -1.04 1.46
C LEU A 55 8.68 -2.16 0.69
N LEU A 56 7.44 -1.92 0.20
CA LEU A 56 6.72 -2.91 -0.60
C LEU A 56 7.46 -3.22 -1.89
N SER A 57 7.90 -2.19 -2.62
CA SER A 57 8.71 -2.36 -3.83
C SER A 57 9.94 -3.21 -3.61
N TYR A 58 10.57 -3.15 -2.43
CA TYR A 58 11.73 -3.99 -2.12
C TYR A 58 11.37 -5.49 -2.04
N TYR A 59 10.22 -5.85 -1.46
CA TYR A 59 9.75 -7.24 -1.45
C TYR A 59 9.42 -7.74 -2.85
N TRP A 60 8.80 -6.89 -3.68
CA TRP A 60 8.54 -7.19 -5.08
C TRP A 60 9.82 -7.32 -5.90
N TYR A 61 10.80 -6.44 -5.70
CA TYR A 61 12.10 -6.51 -6.35
C TYR A 61 12.86 -7.81 -6.05
N ARG A 62 12.75 -8.34 -4.85
CA ARG A 62 13.33 -9.64 -4.50
C ARG A 62 12.71 -10.80 -5.29
N GLN A 63 11.47 -10.68 -5.76
CA GLN A 63 10.82 -11.67 -6.61
C GLN A 63 11.16 -11.44 -8.09
N PHE A 64 11.16 -10.18 -8.53
CA PHE A 64 11.31 -9.77 -9.93
C PHE A 64 12.45 -8.76 -10.12
N PRO A 65 13.71 -9.14 -9.92
CA PRO A 65 14.85 -8.20 -9.95
C PRO A 65 15.17 -7.64 -11.34
N LYS A 66 14.58 -8.20 -12.40
CA LYS A 66 14.78 -7.75 -13.79
C LYS A 66 13.72 -6.75 -14.24
N ALA A 67 12.62 -6.61 -13.50
CA ALA A 67 11.55 -5.67 -13.83
C ALA A 67 12.01 -4.21 -13.65
N GLU A 68 11.42 -3.32 -14.43
CA GLU A 68 11.50 -1.88 -14.22
C GLU A 68 10.47 -1.47 -13.17
N TYR A 69 10.89 -0.65 -12.23
CA TYR A 69 10.03 -0.15 -11.17
C TYR A 69 9.83 1.36 -11.28
N VAL A 70 8.60 1.82 -11.13
CA VAL A 70 8.27 3.23 -10.97
C VAL A 70 7.62 3.40 -9.59
N LEU A 71 8.28 4.15 -8.72
CA LEU A 71 7.83 4.44 -7.37
C LEU A 71 7.27 5.86 -7.32
N VAL A 72 6.00 5.99 -6.99
CA VAL A 72 5.30 7.29 -6.93
C VAL A 72 4.91 7.60 -5.50
N ASP A 73 5.26 8.79 -5.02
CA ASP A 73 4.81 9.29 -3.72
C ASP A 73 4.72 10.82 -3.73
N VAL A 74 3.83 11.39 -2.92
CA VAL A 74 3.71 12.85 -2.75
C VAL A 74 4.83 13.43 -1.91
N SER A 75 5.51 12.60 -1.10
CA SER A 75 6.56 12.97 -0.16
C SER A 75 7.95 12.74 -0.77
N GLU A 76 8.64 13.83 -1.10
CA GLU A 76 10.06 13.76 -1.51
C GLU A 76 10.95 13.17 -0.41
N GLU A 77 10.66 13.43 0.86
CA GLU A 77 11.46 12.92 1.98
C GLU A 77 11.35 11.39 2.07
N MET A 78 10.16 10.83 1.85
CA MET A 78 9.97 9.38 1.75
C MET A 78 10.75 8.80 0.57
N LEU A 79 10.67 9.41 -0.60
CA LEU A 79 11.39 8.95 -1.79
C LEU A 79 12.91 9.07 -1.66
N LYS A 80 13.44 10.00 -0.86
CA LYS A 80 14.87 10.04 -0.52
C LYS A 80 15.33 8.75 0.18
N ILE A 81 14.52 8.21 1.07
CA ILE A 81 14.81 6.94 1.74
C ILE A 81 14.70 5.77 0.75
N ALA A 82 13.67 5.79 -0.12
CA ALA A 82 13.54 4.80 -1.18
C ALA A 82 14.77 4.81 -2.12
N ARG A 83 15.25 5.98 -2.54
CA ARG A 83 16.49 6.10 -3.34
C ARG A 83 17.72 5.49 -2.64
N LYS A 84 17.83 5.65 -1.31
CA LYS A 84 18.90 5.00 -0.54
C LYS A 84 18.74 3.48 -0.54
N ARG A 85 17.51 2.97 -0.37
CA ARG A 85 17.19 1.54 -0.38
C ARG A 85 17.56 0.87 -1.70
N PHE A 86 17.30 1.54 -2.81
CA PHE A 86 17.56 1.05 -4.17
C PHE A 86 18.87 1.58 -4.77
N SER A 87 19.80 2.06 -3.92
CA SER A 87 21.09 2.60 -4.39
C SER A 87 21.85 1.56 -5.23
N GLY A 88 22.27 1.99 -6.43
CA GLY A 88 22.97 1.12 -7.38
C GLY A 88 22.08 0.25 -8.26
N ILE A 89 20.75 0.34 -8.13
CA ILE A 89 19.79 -0.40 -8.96
C ILE A 89 19.21 0.56 -10.02
N ALA A 90 19.66 0.41 -11.27
CA ALA A 90 19.30 1.32 -12.36
C ALA A 90 17.87 1.14 -12.91
N THR A 91 17.19 0.05 -12.55
CA THR A 91 15.83 -0.27 -13.04
C THR A 91 14.73 0.33 -12.17
N VAL A 92 15.04 1.21 -11.22
CA VAL A 92 14.08 1.83 -10.32
C VAL A 92 14.05 3.35 -10.55
N ASP A 93 12.90 3.85 -10.97
CA ASP A 93 12.60 5.28 -11.13
C ASP A 93 11.71 5.80 -10.00
N PHE A 94 11.84 7.08 -9.66
CA PHE A 94 11.14 7.71 -8.54
C PHE A 94 10.49 9.02 -8.99
N GLN A 95 9.18 9.13 -8.80
CA GLN A 95 8.38 10.27 -9.22
C GLN A 95 7.65 10.91 -8.05
N VAL A 96 7.92 12.20 -7.80
CA VAL A 96 7.15 12.97 -6.81
C VAL A 96 5.86 13.43 -7.47
N ALA A 97 4.75 12.76 -7.15
CA ALA A 97 3.44 13.07 -7.71
C ALA A 97 2.32 12.59 -6.79
N ASP A 98 1.14 13.19 -6.92
CA ASP A 98 -0.08 12.68 -6.31
C ASP A 98 -0.77 11.70 -7.29
N TYR A 99 -0.77 10.42 -6.95
CA TYR A 99 -1.44 9.40 -7.75
C TYR A 99 -2.97 9.56 -7.75
N ALA A 100 -3.53 10.33 -6.82
CA ALA A 100 -4.94 10.68 -6.85
C ALA A 100 -5.28 11.59 -8.04
N ASP A 101 -4.34 12.40 -8.52
CA ASP A 101 -4.53 13.26 -9.68
C ASP A 101 -4.15 12.57 -10.98
N THR A 102 -2.94 12.02 -11.05
CA THR A 102 -2.40 11.43 -12.29
C THR A 102 -1.55 10.19 -12.01
N LEU A 103 -1.57 9.24 -12.94
CA LEU A 103 -0.67 8.09 -12.93
C LEU A 103 0.48 8.29 -13.95
N PRO A 104 1.65 7.69 -13.70
CA PRO A 104 2.77 7.71 -14.65
C PRO A 104 2.38 7.21 -16.04
N GLU A 105 3.11 7.69 -17.05
CA GLU A 105 2.88 7.28 -18.43
C GLU A 105 3.30 5.83 -18.72
N GLY A 106 2.65 5.23 -19.71
CA GLY A 106 2.88 3.85 -20.16
C GLY A 106 2.00 2.84 -19.43
N ASP A 107 2.15 1.60 -19.82
CA ASP A 107 1.45 0.45 -19.25
C ASP A 107 2.34 -0.26 -18.22
N PHE A 108 1.71 -0.95 -17.27
CA PHE A 108 2.38 -1.70 -16.22
C PHE A 108 1.78 -3.10 -16.13
N ASP A 109 2.61 -4.13 -16.04
CA ASP A 109 2.14 -5.52 -15.89
C ASP A 109 1.55 -5.74 -14.50
N VAL A 110 2.13 -5.06 -13.51
CA VAL A 110 1.69 -5.10 -12.10
C VAL A 110 1.65 -3.69 -11.54
N ILE A 111 0.58 -3.36 -10.83
CA ILE A 111 0.47 -2.13 -10.04
C ILE A 111 0.24 -2.54 -8.59
N VAL A 112 1.03 -2.00 -7.68
CA VAL A 112 0.94 -2.30 -6.25
C VAL A 112 0.73 -1.04 -5.43
N SER A 113 0.19 -1.18 -4.25
CA SER A 113 0.12 -0.11 -3.24
C SER A 113 0.19 -0.72 -1.85
N ALA A 114 0.81 -0.02 -0.89
CA ALA A 114 0.79 -0.44 0.51
C ALA A 114 0.49 0.71 1.46
N LEU A 115 -0.60 0.56 2.22
CA LEU A 115 -1.00 1.48 3.29
C LEU A 115 -1.05 2.95 2.80
N SER A 116 -1.72 3.13 1.67
CA SER A 116 -1.83 4.42 0.99
C SER A 116 -3.25 4.71 0.47
N VAL A 117 -3.91 3.73 -0.14
CA VAL A 117 -5.24 3.92 -0.76
C VAL A 117 -6.32 4.27 0.27
N HIS A 118 -6.17 3.83 1.51
CA HIS A 118 -7.10 4.17 2.59
C HIS A 118 -7.15 5.66 2.95
N HIS A 119 -6.24 6.49 2.43
CA HIS A 119 -6.34 7.94 2.59
C HIS A 119 -7.33 8.60 1.62
N LEU A 120 -7.78 7.90 0.59
CA LEU A 120 -8.76 8.41 -0.36
C LEU A 120 -10.19 8.15 0.11
N GLU A 121 -11.09 9.10 -0.13
CA GLU A 121 -12.52 8.87 -0.02
C GLU A 121 -12.98 7.81 -1.06
N ASN A 122 -14.12 7.16 -0.85
CA ASN A 122 -14.57 6.05 -1.72
C ASN A 122 -14.69 6.44 -3.21
N ASP A 123 -15.13 7.66 -3.51
CA ASP A 123 -15.17 8.14 -4.90
C ASP A 123 -13.76 8.32 -5.48
N GLY A 124 -12.80 8.77 -4.66
CA GLY A 124 -11.39 8.84 -5.02
C GLY A 124 -10.78 7.46 -5.29
N LYS A 125 -11.11 6.45 -4.46
CA LYS A 125 -10.71 5.05 -4.67
C LYS A 125 -11.25 4.51 -5.99
N LYS A 126 -12.55 4.70 -6.27
CA LYS A 126 -13.16 4.27 -7.55
C LYS A 126 -12.48 4.92 -8.76
N ASN A 127 -12.22 6.23 -8.68
CA ASN A 127 -11.51 6.95 -9.75
C ASN A 127 -10.08 6.43 -9.95
N LEU A 128 -9.38 6.13 -8.85
CA LEU A 128 -8.06 5.51 -8.91
C LEU A 128 -8.13 4.12 -9.55
N PHE A 129 -9.02 3.26 -9.11
CA PHE A 129 -9.15 1.89 -9.62
C PHE A 129 -9.52 1.84 -11.11
N ALA A 130 -10.34 2.77 -11.59
CA ALA A 130 -10.63 2.91 -13.01
C ALA A 130 -9.37 3.24 -13.82
N ARG A 131 -8.55 4.19 -13.35
CA ARG A 131 -7.28 4.56 -14.00
C ARG A 131 -6.23 3.44 -13.91
N VAL A 132 -6.16 2.73 -12.78
CA VAL A 132 -5.31 1.54 -12.62
C VAL A 132 -5.73 0.47 -13.63
N TYR A 133 -7.03 0.22 -13.79
CA TYR A 133 -7.53 -0.71 -14.78
C TYR A 133 -7.09 -0.33 -16.21
N GLU A 134 -7.14 0.94 -16.57
CA GLU A 134 -6.70 1.40 -17.90
C GLU A 134 -5.21 1.16 -18.15
N LYS A 135 -4.37 1.36 -17.12
CA LYS A 135 -2.91 1.20 -17.20
C LYS A 135 -2.42 -0.25 -17.23
N LEU A 136 -3.27 -1.20 -16.86
CA LEU A 136 -2.94 -2.62 -16.89
C LEU A 136 -3.24 -3.24 -18.26
N PRO A 137 -2.41 -4.14 -18.82
CA PRO A 137 -2.77 -4.98 -19.95
C PRO A 137 -3.80 -6.04 -19.55
N ASN A 138 -4.39 -6.74 -20.51
CA ASN A 138 -5.21 -7.92 -20.22
C ASN A 138 -4.38 -8.97 -19.45
N GLY A 139 -4.90 -9.43 -18.32
CA GLY A 139 -4.19 -10.31 -17.39
C GLY A 139 -3.23 -9.59 -16.44
N GLY A 140 -3.11 -8.27 -16.55
CA GLY A 140 -2.32 -7.45 -15.60
C GLY A 140 -2.95 -7.42 -14.21
N LEU A 141 -2.14 -7.15 -13.21
CA LEU A 141 -2.47 -7.34 -11.80
C LEU A 141 -2.43 -6.03 -11.02
N PHE A 142 -3.47 -5.75 -10.25
CA PHE A 142 -3.44 -4.76 -9.16
C PHE A 142 -3.42 -5.47 -7.81
N VAL A 143 -2.54 -5.04 -6.92
CA VAL A 143 -2.44 -5.58 -5.56
C VAL A 143 -2.43 -4.45 -4.55
N ASN A 144 -3.45 -4.41 -3.69
CA ASN A 144 -3.54 -3.44 -2.61
C ASN A 144 -3.29 -4.13 -1.25
N TYR A 145 -2.21 -3.73 -0.59
CA TYR A 145 -1.89 -4.08 0.79
C TYR A 145 -2.37 -2.93 1.66
N ASP A 146 -3.51 -3.09 2.34
CA ASP A 146 -4.05 -1.95 3.07
C ASP A 146 -4.64 -2.30 4.42
N GLN A 147 -5.02 -1.27 5.16
CA GLN A 147 -5.79 -1.38 6.39
C GLN A 147 -7.26 -1.09 6.07
N PHE A 148 -8.14 -1.87 6.70
CA PHE A 148 -9.56 -1.85 6.43
C PHE A 148 -10.36 -1.72 7.72
N CYS A 149 -11.55 -1.13 7.63
CA CYS A 149 -12.53 -1.23 8.69
C CYS A 149 -13.30 -2.55 8.60
N ALA A 150 -13.93 -2.96 9.68
CA ALA A 150 -14.83 -4.13 9.68
C ALA A 150 -16.21 -3.81 9.08
N GLY A 151 -16.49 -2.53 8.85
CA GLY A 151 -17.76 -2.06 8.29
C GLY A 151 -18.96 -2.13 9.25
N GLN A 152 -18.71 -2.38 10.53
CA GLN A 152 -19.70 -2.42 11.60
C GLN A 152 -19.11 -1.77 12.85
N PRO A 153 -19.77 -0.76 13.45
CA PRO A 153 -19.19 0.05 14.53
C PRO A 153 -18.65 -0.74 15.73
N ASP A 154 -19.37 -1.79 16.14
CA ASP A 154 -18.95 -2.60 17.29
C ASP A 154 -17.68 -3.42 16.99
N LEU A 155 -17.57 -3.96 15.78
CA LEU A 155 -16.38 -4.68 15.32
C LEU A 155 -15.22 -3.71 15.06
N ASP A 156 -15.49 -2.53 14.52
CA ASP A 156 -14.48 -1.48 14.31
C ASP A 156 -13.86 -1.05 15.63
N ASN A 157 -14.68 -0.81 16.65
CA ASN A 157 -14.21 -0.49 18.01
C ASN A 157 -13.38 -1.64 18.61
N TRP A 158 -13.76 -2.89 18.38
CA TRP A 158 -13.00 -4.03 18.86
C TRP A 158 -11.65 -4.14 18.16
N PHE A 159 -11.60 -4.02 16.83
CA PHE A 159 -10.36 -4.08 16.05
C PHE A 159 -9.40 -2.94 16.41
N ASP A 160 -9.91 -1.74 16.57
CA ASP A 160 -9.10 -0.57 16.94
C ASP A 160 -8.56 -0.71 18.39
N SER A 161 -9.38 -1.15 19.33
CA SER A 161 -8.96 -1.39 20.72
C SER A 161 -7.88 -2.48 20.80
N TYR A 162 -8.03 -3.55 20.03
CA TYR A 162 -7.03 -4.61 19.99
C TYR A 162 -5.71 -4.09 19.39
N TRP A 163 -5.76 -3.39 18.27
CA TRP A 163 -4.57 -2.82 17.63
C TRP A 163 -3.85 -1.83 18.56
N GLU A 164 -4.59 -0.91 19.20
CA GLU A 164 -4.00 0.01 20.18
C GLU A 164 -3.32 -0.73 21.33
N SER A 165 -3.94 -1.79 21.85
CA SER A 165 -3.32 -2.65 22.86
C SER A 165 -2.02 -3.29 22.38
N GLN A 166 -1.95 -3.77 21.14
CA GLN A 166 -0.71 -4.31 20.56
C GLN A 166 0.38 -3.24 20.48
N LEU A 167 0.04 -2.02 20.06
CA LEU A 167 0.99 -0.91 19.96
C LEU A 167 1.59 -0.53 21.33
N MET A 168 0.80 -0.54 22.38
CA MET A 168 1.27 -0.27 23.76
C MET A 168 2.32 -1.29 24.23
N HIS A 169 2.32 -2.50 23.68
CA HIS A 169 3.26 -3.58 24.03
C HIS A 169 4.38 -3.78 22.98
N SER A 170 4.39 -2.99 21.90
CA SER A 170 5.33 -3.15 20.77
C SER A 170 6.70 -2.51 21.00
N GLY A 171 6.89 -1.77 22.08
CA GLY A 171 8.10 -0.97 22.33
C GLY A 171 8.11 0.37 21.58
N LEU A 172 6.96 0.86 21.12
CA LEU A 172 6.77 2.24 20.67
C LEU A 172 6.76 3.18 21.88
N THR A 173 7.25 4.40 21.69
CA THR A 173 7.15 5.44 22.73
C THR A 173 5.72 6.01 22.79
N ALA A 174 5.36 6.65 23.89
CA ALA A 174 4.08 7.37 24.00
C ALA A 174 3.94 8.46 22.91
N HIS A 175 5.06 9.05 22.50
CA HIS A 175 5.11 10.03 21.42
C HIS A 175 4.76 9.37 20.06
N ASP A 176 5.35 8.23 19.73
CA ASP A 176 5.05 7.49 18.50
C ASP A 176 3.56 7.13 18.40
N ILE A 177 2.99 6.65 19.51
CA ILE A 177 1.56 6.30 19.58
C ILE A 177 0.67 7.55 19.40
N THR A 178 1.08 8.69 19.96
CA THR A 178 0.35 9.95 19.78
C THR A 178 0.38 10.39 18.31
N LEU A 179 1.54 10.37 17.67
CA LEU A 179 1.68 10.69 16.25
C LEU A 179 0.88 9.71 15.36
N TRP A 180 0.87 8.43 15.71
CA TRP A 180 0.05 7.44 15.01
C TRP A 180 -1.45 7.76 15.12
N LYS A 181 -1.95 8.09 16.33
CA LYS A 181 -3.36 8.50 16.52
C LYS A 181 -3.72 9.73 15.70
N GLU A 182 -2.82 10.72 15.59
CA GLU A 182 -3.07 11.91 14.78
C GLU A 182 -3.12 11.57 13.27
N ARG A 183 -2.23 10.69 12.77
CA ARG A 183 -2.28 10.23 11.37
C ARG A 183 -3.56 9.50 11.05
N ARG A 184 -4.03 8.62 11.94
CA ARG A 184 -5.28 7.87 11.75
C ARG A 184 -6.52 8.75 11.54
N LYS A 185 -6.52 10.00 11.99
CA LYS A 185 -7.61 10.95 11.71
C LYS A 185 -7.75 11.30 10.23
N LEU A 186 -6.70 11.07 9.44
CA LEU A 186 -6.69 11.28 7.99
C LEU A 186 -7.17 10.06 7.20
N ASP A 187 -7.34 8.92 7.86
CA ASP A 187 -7.73 7.68 7.21
C ASP A 187 -9.21 7.73 6.80
N ARG A 188 -9.49 7.14 5.65
CA ARG A 188 -10.80 6.96 5.03
C ARG A 188 -10.98 5.50 4.67
N GLU A 189 -10.88 4.66 5.71
CA GLU A 189 -10.99 3.21 5.55
C GLU A 189 -12.37 2.83 4.98
N CYS A 190 -12.39 1.81 4.16
CA CYS A 190 -13.60 1.06 3.79
C CYS A 190 -13.44 -0.39 4.24
N SER A 191 -14.49 -1.20 4.15
CA SER A 191 -14.34 -2.64 4.39
C SER A 191 -13.71 -3.34 3.19
N VAL A 192 -13.17 -4.54 3.42
CA VAL A 192 -12.64 -5.41 2.36
C VAL A 192 -13.69 -5.67 1.28
N GLU A 193 -14.93 -5.91 1.69
CA GLU A 193 -16.06 -6.17 0.79
C GLU A 193 -16.37 -4.95 -0.08
N GLN A 194 -16.36 -3.75 0.51
CA GLN A 194 -16.58 -2.51 -0.23
C GLN A 194 -15.50 -2.26 -1.27
N GLU A 195 -14.21 -2.50 -0.94
CA GLU A 195 -13.14 -2.34 -1.91
C GLU A 195 -13.21 -3.38 -3.03
N ILE A 196 -13.50 -4.64 -2.70
CA ILE A 196 -13.73 -5.68 -3.71
C ILE A 196 -14.86 -5.28 -4.66
N GLU A 197 -15.94 -4.71 -4.16
CA GLU A 197 -17.06 -4.28 -5.01
C GLU A 197 -16.67 -3.10 -5.90
N MET A 198 -15.97 -2.09 -5.36
CA MET A 198 -15.43 -0.97 -6.15
C MET A 198 -14.52 -1.44 -7.28
N LEU A 199 -13.65 -2.43 -7.04
CA LEU A 199 -12.77 -3.02 -8.06
C LEU A 199 -13.59 -3.77 -9.13
N ARG A 200 -14.63 -4.50 -8.75
CA ARG A 200 -15.54 -5.18 -9.71
C ARG A 200 -16.31 -4.17 -10.56
N GLU A 201 -16.80 -3.09 -9.98
CA GLU A 201 -17.43 -1.98 -10.72
C GLU A 201 -16.47 -1.39 -11.75
N CYS A 202 -15.16 -1.37 -11.48
CA CYS A 202 -14.10 -0.98 -12.41
C CYS A 202 -13.71 -2.07 -13.41
N ARG A 203 -14.48 -3.15 -13.55
CA ARG A 203 -14.37 -4.26 -14.53
C ARG A 203 -13.23 -5.25 -14.30
N PHE A 204 -12.58 -5.26 -13.14
CA PHE A 204 -11.64 -6.33 -12.83
C PHE A 204 -12.35 -7.69 -12.82
N LYS A 205 -11.82 -8.69 -13.57
CA LYS A 205 -12.48 -9.99 -13.79
C LYS A 205 -12.44 -10.90 -12.59
N ALA A 206 -11.30 -10.87 -11.88
CA ALA A 206 -11.11 -11.66 -10.67
C ALA A 206 -10.60 -10.74 -9.57
N VAL A 207 -11.35 -10.63 -8.48
CA VAL A 207 -10.98 -9.83 -7.31
C VAL A 207 -11.12 -10.69 -6.06
N LYS A 208 -10.04 -10.79 -5.28
CA LYS A 208 -9.99 -11.64 -4.09
C LYS A 208 -9.13 -11.03 -2.99
N CYS A 209 -9.63 -11.05 -1.76
CA CYS A 209 -8.76 -10.91 -0.59
C CYS A 209 -7.98 -12.21 -0.42
N VAL A 210 -6.65 -12.13 -0.53
CA VAL A 210 -5.74 -13.29 -0.48
C VAL A 210 -5.05 -13.44 0.88
N TYR A 211 -5.06 -12.40 1.68
CA TYR A 211 -4.57 -12.38 3.05
C TYR A 211 -5.40 -11.45 3.90
N SER A 212 -5.68 -11.83 5.13
CA SER A 212 -6.33 -10.97 6.12
C SER A 212 -5.86 -11.31 7.53
N CYS A 213 -5.45 -10.30 8.26
CA CYS A 213 -5.09 -10.38 9.67
C CYS A 213 -5.61 -9.11 10.37
N GLN A 214 -6.75 -9.24 11.05
CA GLN A 214 -7.40 -8.11 11.71
C GLN A 214 -7.70 -6.97 10.72
N LYS A 215 -7.13 -5.77 10.92
CA LYS A 215 -7.30 -4.63 10.01
C LYS A 215 -6.46 -4.72 8.72
N PHE A 216 -5.46 -5.58 8.67
CA PHE A 216 -4.50 -5.65 7.55
C PHE A 216 -4.91 -6.73 6.57
N SER A 217 -5.24 -6.33 5.35
CA SER A 217 -5.62 -7.28 4.31
C SER A 217 -4.91 -6.96 2.99
N VAL A 218 -4.82 -7.98 2.13
CA VAL A 218 -4.24 -7.85 0.80
C VAL A 218 -5.28 -8.31 -0.23
N ILE A 219 -5.63 -7.41 -1.13
CA ILE A 219 -6.57 -7.64 -2.21
C ILE A 219 -5.80 -7.72 -3.53
N VAL A 220 -6.11 -8.74 -4.31
CA VAL A 220 -5.60 -8.96 -5.67
C VAL A 220 -6.75 -8.76 -6.65
N ALA A 221 -6.50 -8.01 -7.72
CA ALA A 221 -7.45 -7.79 -8.80
C ALA A 221 -6.79 -8.00 -10.17
N ILE A 222 -7.38 -8.83 -11.02
CA ILE A 222 -6.88 -9.19 -12.36
C ILE A 222 -7.77 -8.53 -13.42
N LYS A 223 -7.14 -7.82 -14.39
CA LYS A 223 -7.82 -7.23 -15.56
C LYS A 223 -8.25 -8.26 -16.59
#